data_2c12a8b9bb70c8afa3f06b0f31b932c0
#
_entry.id   2c12a8b9bb70c8afa3f06b0f31b932c0
#
_cell.length_a   1.000
_cell.length_b   1.000
_cell.length_c   1.000
_cell.angle_alpha   90.00
_cell.angle_beta   90.00
_cell.angle_gamma   90.00
#
_symmetry.space_group_name_H-M   'P 1'
#
loop_
_entity.id
_entity.type
_entity.pdbx_description
1 polymer ?
#
loop_
_entity_poly.entity_id
_entity_poly.type
_entity_poly.pdbx_seq_one_letter_code
_entity_poly.pdbx_strand_id
1 'polypeptide(L)'
;MTATDQGRSAGQKRLVIVGASGMVGGYALRYALENPAVGPVTAIGRKTLGISHPKLKEILHRDFADCSALAEALSGQDAAVFCLGTYTGSVSDAELRTITVDYTIEFARVLRGSSPNAAFSFLSGNGADPTGRSRLPYARYKGEAEKALLAAGFPHVYIFRPAYIYPVERRKEPNFSYRLLRGIYPAFRVLFPNQVIRADDLARVMVDAAVQGTPQREGPVFENRDIRAMVASGATSSGP
;
A
#
# COMPACT_ATOMS: atom_id res chain seq x y z
N MET A 1 -0.96 -13.19 30.25
CA MET A 1 -0.03 -12.43 29.40
C MET A 1 0.52 -13.40 28.39
N THR A 2 -0.01 -13.35 27.17
CA THR A 2 0.37 -14.24 26.08
C THR A 2 1.69 -13.75 25.47
N ALA A 3 2.52 -14.66 24.98
CA ALA A 3 3.86 -14.43 24.40
C ALA A 3 3.93 -13.41 23.23
N THR A 4 2.83 -12.78 22.89
CA THR A 4 2.63 -11.87 21.77
C THR A 4 2.95 -10.40 22.08
N ASP A 5 3.24 -10.04 23.33
CA ASP A 5 3.38 -8.64 23.75
C ASP A 5 4.84 -8.22 24.03
N GLN A 6 5.82 -9.10 23.76
CA GLN A 6 7.22 -8.79 23.95
C GLN A 6 7.73 -7.95 22.76
N GLY A 7 7.93 -6.65 22.98
CA GLY A 7 8.57 -5.71 22.03
C GLY A 7 7.75 -4.46 21.67
N ARG A 8 6.63 -4.22 22.33
CA ARG A 8 5.80 -3.03 22.06
C ARG A 8 5.95 -1.98 23.17
N SER A 9 6.42 -0.79 22.81
CA SER A 9 6.25 0.39 23.66
C SER A 9 4.78 0.85 23.64
N ALA A 10 4.27 1.36 24.76
CA ALA A 10 2.89 1.86 24.83
C ALA A 10 2.65 2.90 23.72
N GLY A 11 1.59 2.70 22.92
CA GLY A 11 1.20 3.58 21.81
C GLY A 11 1.69 3.18 20.42
N GLN A 12 2.65 2.25 20.28
CA GLN A 12 3.11 1.79 18.97
C GLN A 12 2.09 0.88 18.29
N LYS A 13 1.97 0.98 16.95
CA LYS A 13 1.06 0.19 16.12
C LYS A 13 1.75 -1.02 15.49
N ARG A 14 1.07 -2.15 15.47
CA ARG A 14 1.47 -3.36 14.73
C ARG A 14 1.01 -3.22 13.28
N LEU A 15 1.95 -3.32 12.36
CA LEU A 15 1.70 -3.07 10.94
C LEU A 15 2.00 -4.30 10.12
N VAL A 16 1.06 -4.71 9.26
CA VAL A 16 1.34 -5.69 8.21
C VAL A 16 1.53 -4.99 6.87
N ILE A 17 2.56 -5.39 6.11
CA ILE A 17 2.87 -4.86 4.78
C ILE A 17 2.87 -6.00 3.77
N VAL A 18 2.02 -5.90 2.75
CA VAL A 18 1.99 -6.83 1.61
C VAL A 18 2.61 -6.17 0.39
N GLY A 19 3.51 -6.89 -0.29
CA GLY A 19 4.20 -6.36 -1.46
C GLY A 19 5.46 -5.56 -1.15
N ALA A 20 6.11 -5.79 0.00
CA ALA A 20 7.33 -5.11 0.44
C ALA A 20 8.54 -5.27 -0.51
N SER A 21 8.55 -6.27 -1.39
CA SER A 21 9.56 -6.42 -2.46
C SER A 21 9.29 -5.50 -3.67
N GLY A 22 8.12 -4.86 -3.72
CA GLY A 22 7.72 -3.90 -4.75
C GLY A 22 8.34 -2.50 -4.54
N MET A 23 8.08 -1.57 -5.49
CA MET A 23 8.61 -0.22 -5.41
C MET A 23 8.04 0.55 -4.20
N VAL A 24 6.75 0.73 -4.14
CA VAL A 24 6.10 1.47 -3.06
C VAL A 24 6.17 0.70 -1.73
N GLY A 25 5.88 -0.61 -1.75
CA GLY A 25 5.93 -1.45 -0.56
C GLY A 25 7.33 -1.52 0.08
N GLY A 26 8.40 -1.47 -0.72
CA GLY A 26 9.77 -1.42 -0.19
C GLY A 26 10.10 -0.11 0.52
N TYR A 27 9.62 1.03 0.01
CA TYR A 27 9.71 2.31 0.73
C TYR A 27 8.82 2.33 1.96
N ALA A 28 7.61 1.77 1.89
CA ALA A 28 6.71 1.66 3.03
C ALA A 28 7.34 0.84 4.16
N LEU A 29 8.00 -0.26 3.83
CA LEU A 29 8.71 -1.07 4.80
C LEU A 29 9.86 -0.30 5.46
N ARG A 30 10.74 0.32 4.69
CA ARG A 30 11.86 1.11 5.22
C ARG A 30 11.36 2.22 6.15
N TYR A 31 10.39 2.99 5.71
CA TYR A 31 9.78 4.04 6.52
C TYR A 31 9.14 3.51 7.80
N ALA A 32 8.39 2.40 7.72
CA ALA A 32 7.75 1.80 8.88
C ALA A 32 8.76 1.30 9.94
N LEU A 33 9.89 0.74 9.52
CA LEU A 33 10.93 0.27 10.43
C LEU A 33 11.59 1.41 11.21
N GLU A 34 11.72 2.59 10.62
CA GLU A 34 12.30 3.79 11.22
C GLU A 34 11.27 4.62 12.01
N ASN A 35 9.98 4.48 11.70
CA ASN A 35 8.91 5.28 12.32
C ASN A 35 8.71 4.88 13.80
N PRO A 36 8.83 5.83 14.75
CA PRO A 36 8.64 5.55 16.18
C PRO A 36 7.21 5.18 16.55
N ALA A 37 6.20 5.58 15.79
CA ALA A 37 4.80 5.20 16.00
C ALA A 37 4.51 3.75 15.58
N VAL A 38 5.43 3.11 14.84
CA VAL A 38 5.33 1.72 14.39
C VAL A 38 6.15 0.82 15.31
N GLY A 39 5.53 -0.21 15.86
CA GLY A 39 6.16 -1.28 16.59
C GLY A 39 6.53 -2.46 15.67
N PRO A 40 6.04 -3.67 15.96
CA PRO A 40 6.29 -4.82 15.10
C PRO A 40 5.72 -4.64 13.68
N VAL A 41 6.54 -4.99 12.68
CA VAL A 41 6.17 -4.99 11.26
C VAL A 41 6.19 -6.42 10.74
N THR A 42 5.07 -6.88 10.20
CA THR A 42 4.98 -8.18 9.51
C THR A 42 5.00 -7.93 8.01
N ALA A 43 6.05 -8.32 7.32
CA ALA A 43 6.13 -8.25 5.86
C ALA A 43 5.74 -9.59 5.25
N ILE A 44 4.70 -9.58 4.39
CA ILE A 44 4.20 -10.79 3.73
C ILE A 44 4.48 -10.68 2.23
N GLY A 45 5.13 -11.71 1.67
CA GLY A 45 5.50 -11.73 0.28
C GLY A 45 5.92 -13.09 -0.26
N ARG A 46 6.11 -13.19 -1.58
CA ARG A 46 6.47 -14.44 -2.27
C ARG A 46 7.96 -14.75 -2.24
N LYS A 47 8.79 -13.78 -1.89
CA LYS A 47 10.26 -13.88 -1.90
C LYS A 47 10.80 -13.18 -0.66
N THR A 48 11.94 -13.69 -0.17
CA THR A 48 12.66 -13.03 0.91
C THR A 48 13.15 -11.64 0.52
N LEU A 49 13.14 -10.75 1.48
CA LEU A 49 13.62 -9.36 1.33
C LEU A 49 15.14 -9.26 1.53
N GLY A 50 15.74 -10.25 2.20
CA GLY A 50 17.18 -10.27 2.48
C GLY A 50 17.63 -9.19 3.47
N ILE A 51 16.73 -8.66 4.30
CA ILE A 51 17.01 -7.68 5.34
C ILE A 51 16.69 -8.25 6.72
N SER A 52 17.42 -7.79 7.73
CA SER A 52 17.16 -8.11 9.13
C SER A 52 16.96 -6.83 9.92
N HIS A 53 15.91 -6.77 10.74
CA HIS A 53 15.62 -5.63 11.61
C HIS A 53 14.86 -6.10 12.86
N PRO A 54 15.12 -5.55 14.07
CA PRO A 54 14.45 -5.99 15.30
C PRO A 54 12.92 -5.91 15.27
N LYS A 55 12.34 -4.94 14.54
CA LYS A 55 10.90 -4.80 14.38
C LYS A 55 10.33 -5.71 13.30
N LEU A 56 11.15 -6.34 12.42
CA LEU A 56 10.67 -7.02 11.21
C LEU A 56 10.47 -8.52 11.46
N LYS A 57 9.26 -9.00 11.17
CA LYS A 57 8.95 -10.41 10.95
C LYS A 57 8.60 -10.60 9.48
N GLU A 58 9.37 -11.44 8.78
CA GLU A 58 9.11 -11.80 7.38
C GLU A 58 8.33 -13.12 7.30
N ILE A 59 7.30 -13.15 6.44
CA ILE A 59 6.49 -14.34 6.17
C ILE A 59 6.46 -14.58 4.66
N LEU A 60 6.94 -15.75 4.27
CA LEU A 60 6.84 -16.19 2.88
C LEU A 60 5.49 -16.83 2.63
N HIS A 61 4.70 -16.21 1.76
CA HIS A 61 3.40 -16.70 1.32
C HIS A 61 3.29 -16.54 -0.19
N ARG A 62 3.03 -17.65 -0.89
CA ARG A 62 3.08 -17.68 -2.36
C ARG A 62 1.71 -17.59 -3.00
N ASP A 63 0.72 -18.19 -2.37
CA ASP A 63 -0.64 -18.30 -2.91
C ASP A 63 -1.59 -17.32 -2.19
N PHE A 64 -1.73 -16.13 -2.75
CA PHE A 64 -2.67 -15.14 -2.24
C PHE A 64 -4.14 -15.41 -2.62
N ALA A 65 -4.43 -16.48 -3.36
CA ALA A 65 -5.80 -16.95 -3.56
C ALA A 65 -6.36 -17.64 -2.31
N ASP A 66 -5.48 -18.14 -1.44
CA ASP A 66 -5.83 -18.65 -0.11
C ASP A 66 -4.87 -18.07 0.93
N CYS A 67 -5.36 -17.12 1.70
CA CYS A 67 -4.63 -16.49 2.80
C CYS A 67 -4.95 -17.10 4.18
N SER A 68 -5.68 -18.21 4.26
CA SER A 68 -6.13 -18.82 5.53
C SER A 68 -4.97 -19.14 6.48
N ALA A 69 -3.84 -19.62 5.94
CA ALA A 69 -2.62 -19.90 6.70
C ALA A 69 -2.00 -18.65 7.36
N LEU A 70 -2.40 -17.46 6.96
CA LEU A 70 -1.92 -16.20 7.52
C LEU A 70 -2.74 -15.74 8.74
N ALA A 71 -3.84 -16.37 9.09
CA ALA A 71 -4.78 -15.92 10.13
C ALA A 71 -4.10 -15.63 11.47
N GLU A 72 -3.21 -16.50 11.92
CA GLU A 72 -2.44 -16.30 13.15
C GLU A 72 -1.51 -15.09 13.06
N ALA A 73 -0.78 -14.95 11.97
CA ALA A 73 0.15 -13.84 11.75
C ALA A 73 -0.56 -12.49 11.56
N LEU A 74 -1.80 -12.53 11.09
CA LEU A 74 -2.66 -11.37 10.92
C LEU A 74 -3.46 -11.03 12.18
N SER A 75 -3.37 -11.84 13.24
CA SER A 75 -4.05 -11.58 14.51
C SER A 75 -3.39 -10.44 15.27
N GLY A 76 -4.23 -9.53 15.80
CA GLY A 76 -3.79 -8.39 16.61
C GLY A 76 -3.02 -7.32 15.82
N GLN A 77 -3.16 -7.25 14.50
CA GLN A 77 -2.63 -6.14 13.69
C GLN A 77 -3.50 -4.89 13.90
N ASP A 78 -2.85 -3.73 14.02
CA ASP A 78 -3.55 -2.43 14.11
C ASP A 78 -3.80 -1.85 12.72
N ALA A 79 -2.95 -2.19 11.73
CA ALA A 79 -3.07 -1.65 10.38
C ALA A 79 -2.44 -2.57 9.32
N ALA A 80 -2.90 -2.41 8.07
CA ALA A 80 -2.31 -3.03 6.89
C ALA A 80 -1.98 -2.00 5.82
N VAL A 81 -0.82 -2.16 5.16
CA VAL A 81 -0.46 -1.46 3.92
C VAL A 81 -0.35 -2.49 2.81
N PHE A 82 -1.28 -2.43 1.86
CA PHE A 82 -1.38 -3.39 0.78
C PHE A 82 -0.91 -2.78 -0.54
N CYS A 83 0.28 -3.19 -0.96
CA CYS A 83 0.96 -2.71 -2.18
C CYS A 83 1.18 -3.83 -3.21
N LEU A 84 0.46 -4.97 -3.07
CA LEU A 84 0.55 -6.03 -4.06
C LEU A 84 -0.08 -5.57 -5.37
N GLY A 85 0.61 -5.83 -6.47
CA GLY A 85 0.14 -5.48 -7.79
C GLY A 85 1.11 -5.92 -8.87
N THR A 86 0.70 -5.79 -10.13
CA THR A 86 1.51 -6.06 -11.30
C THR A 86 1.33 -4.96 -12.34
N TYR A 87 2.27 -4.87 -13.28
CA TYR A 87 2.17 -3.91 -14.38
C TYR A 87 1.18 -4.41 -15.43
N THR A 88 0.34 -3.49 -15.92
CA THR A 88 -0.53 -3.76 -17.06
C THR A 88 0.30 -4.19 -18.27
N GLY A 89 -0.08 -5.28 -18.91
CA GLY A 89 0.63 -5.85 -20.05
C GLY A 89 1.82 -6.77 -19.71
N SER A 90 2.13 -6.96 -18.41
CA SER A 90 3.14 -7.95 -17.98
C SER A 90 2.58 -9.34 -17.72
N VAL A 91 1.25 -9.45 -17.65
CA VAL A 91 0.51 -10.68 -17.40
C VAL A 91 -0.77 -10.70 -18.26
N SER A 92 -1.44 -11.84 -18.35
CA SER A 92 -2.75 -11.96 -19.01
C SER A 92 -3.82 -11.13 -18.30
N ASP A 93 -4.92 -10.81 -18.98
CA ASP A 93 -6.03 -10.06 -18.40
C ASP A 93 -6.65 -10.79 -17.19
N ALA A 94 -6.83 -12.10 -17.30
CA ALA A 94 -7.34 -12.94 -16.21
C ALA A 94 -6.41 -12.90 -14.99
N GLU A 95 -5.10 -13.01 -15.19
CA GLU A 95 -4.12 -12.94 -14.11
C GLU A 95 -4.04 -11.53 -13.50
N LEU A 96 -4.19 -10.48 -14.31
CA LEU A 96 -4.27 -9.09 -13.83
C LEU A 96 -5.47 -8.93 -12.88
N ARG A 97 -6.63 -9.49 -13.24
CA ARG A 97 -7.83 -9.49 -12.40
C ARG A 97 -7.57 -10.24 -11.09
N THR A 98 -7.07 -11.48 -11.18
CA THR A 98 -6.78 -12.30 -10.00
C THR A 98 -5.85 -11.58 -9.04
N ILE A 99 -4.73 -11.02 -9.52
CA ILE A 99 -3.78 -10.30 -8.65
C ILE A 99 -4.39 -9.03 -8.06
N THR A 100 -5.18 -8.30 -8.86
CA THR A 100 -5.69 -6.98 -8.42
C THR A 100 -6.94 -7.09 -7.55
N VAL A 101 -7.82 -8.04 -7.87
CA VAL A 101 -9.15 -8.17 -7.21
C VAL A 101 -9.13 -9.31 -6.21
N ASP A 102 -8.91 -10.55 -6.69
CA ASP A 102 -9.16 -11.74 -5.89
C ASP A 102 -8.19 -11.82 -4.71
N TYR A 103 -6.90 -11.55 -4.93
CA TYR A 103 -5.89 -11.51 -3.86
C TYR A 103 -6.13 -10.40 -2.84
N THR A 104 -6.63 -9.24 -3.29
CA THR A 104 -6.96 -8.13 -2.39
C THR A 104 -8.14 -8.50 -1.50
N ILE A 105 -9.19 -9.08 -2.08
CA ILE A 105 -10.40 -9.50 -1.35
C ILE A 105 -10.08 -10.60 -0.35
N GLU A 106 -9.34 -11.62 -0.77
CA GLU A 106 -9.00 -12.75 0.09
C GLU A 106 -8.12 -12.32 1.28
N PHE A 107 -7.08 -11.52 1.03
CA PHE A 107 -6.26 -10.98 2.10
C PHE A 107 -7.08 -10.11 3.07
N ALA A 108 -7.94 -9.24 2.54
CA ALA A 108 -8.81 -8.38 3.35
C ALA A 108 -9.79 -9.21 4.20
N ARG A 109 -10.36 -10.28 3.66
CA ARG A 109 -11.25 -11.21 4.35
C ARG A 109 -10.56 -11.83 5.57
N VAL A 110 -9.35 -12.38 5.38
CA VAL A 110 -8.60 -13.02 6.46
C VAL A 110 -8.14 -12.01 7.50
N LEU A 111 -7.62 -10.85 7.07
CA LEU A 111 -7.23 -9.78 7.99
C LEU A 111 -8.41 -9.29 8.81
N ARG A 112 -9.56 -9.06 8.18
CA ARG A 112 -10.78 -8.59 8.87
C ARG A 112 -11.26 -9.59 9.93
N GLY A 113 -11.20 -10.89 9.61
CA GLY A 113 -11.53 -11.96 10.55
C GLY A 113 -10.56 -12.05 11.74
N SER A 114 -9.26 -11.82 11.50
CA SER A 114 -8.19 -11.95 12.51
C SER A 114 -7.92 -10.66 13.29
N SER A 115 -8.20 -9.50 12.71
CA SER A 115 -7.98 -8.17 13.29
C SER A 115 -9.12 -7.21 12.90
N PRO A 116 -10.29 -7.35 13.53
CA PRO A 116 -11.48 -6.59 13.12
C PRO A 116 -11.37 -5.07 13.27
N ASN A 117 -10.44 -4.57 14.05
CA ASN A 117 -10.23 -3.15 14.27
C ASN A 117 -9.05 -2.57 13.43
N ALA A 118 -8.44 -3.38 12.57
CA ALA A 118 -7.33 -2.92 11.75
C ALA A 118 -7.77 -1.86 10.73
N ALA A 119 -6.92 -0.86 10.50
CA ALA A 119 -7.03 0.06 9.37
C ALA A 119 -6.45 -0.60 8.10
N PHE A 120 -7.01 -0.28 6.93
CA PHE A 120 -6.55 -0.81 5.64
C PHE A 120 -6.12 0.30 4.69
N SER A 121 -4.84 0.39 4.38
CA SER A 121 -4.26 1.32 3.39
C SER A 121 -3.98 0.58 2.09
N PHE A 122 -4.65 0.98 1.01
CA PHE A 122 -4.62 0.29 -0.28
C PHE A 122 -3.97 1.12 -1.38
N LEU A 123 -2.98 0.55 -2.06
CA LEU A 123 -2.40 1.12 -3.26
C LEU A 123 -3.27 0.80 -4.47
N SER A 124 -4.16 1.72 -4.80
CA SER A 124 -4.94 1.69 -6.02
C SER A 124 -4.21 2.37 -7.19
N GLY A 125 -4.88 3.12 -8.01
CA GLY A 125 -4.27 3.89 -9.09
C GLY A 125 -5.22 4.87 -9.73
N ASN A 126 -4.65 5.88 -10.35
CA ASN A 126 -5.43 6.90 -11.06
C ASN A 126 -6.33 6.27 -12.13
N GLY A 127 -7.54 6.77 -12.22
CA GLY A 127 -8.55 6.29 -13.17
C GLY A 127 -9.26 5.00 -12.75
N ALA A 128 -9.08 4.51 -11.50
CA ALA A 128 -9.86 3.40 -10.97
C ALA A 128 -11.36 3.68 -11.09
N ASP A 129 -12.10 2.73 -11.63
CA ASP A 129 -13.53 2.90 -11.94
C ASP A 129 -14.41 1.88 -11.18
N PRO A 130 -14.97 2.28 -10.03
CA PRO A 130 -15.85 1.40 -9.25
C PRO A 130 -17.21 1.16 -9.91
N THR A 131 -17.55 1.89 -11.01
CA THR A 131 -18.78 1.66 -11.76
C THR A 131 -18.67 0.49 -12.75
N GLY A 132 -17.43 0.06 -13.06
CA GLY A 132 -17.16 -1.02 -14.01
C GLY A 132 -17.36 -0.67 -15.49
N ARG A 133 -17.59 0.61 -15.83
CA ARG A 133 -17.89 1.08 -17.20
C ARG A 133 -16.65 1.39 -18.03
N SER A 134 -15.49 1.53 -17.42
CA SER A 134 -14.25 1.84 -18.11
C SER A 134 -13.92 0.76 -19.16
N ARG A 135 -13.44 1.18 -20.32
CA ARG A 135 -12.91 0.28 -21.34
C ARG A 135 -11.56 -0.34 -20.95
N LEU A 136 -10.86 0.28 -19.99
CA LEU A 136 -9.56 -0.18 -19.51
C LEU A 136 -9.73 -1.25 -18.42
N PRO A 137 -9.29 -2.50 -18.62
CA PRO A 137 -9.38 -3.57 -17.62
C PRO A 137 -8.78 -3.17 -16.27
N TYR A 138 -7.60 -2.57 -16.28
CA TYR A 138 -6.94 -2.05 -15.09
C TYR A 138 -7.84 -1.15 -14.24
N ALA A 139 -8.53 -0.20 -14.88
CA ALA A 139 -9.41 0.74 -14.18
C ALA A 139 -10.60 0.02 -13.53
N ARG A 140 -11.21 -0.94 -14.25
CA ARG A 140 -12.31 -1.75 -13.71
C ARG A 140 -11.87 -2.59 -12.52
N TYR A 141 -10.73 -3.29 -12.64
CA TYR A 141 -10.24 -4.18 -11.58
C TYR A 141 -9.81 -3.40 -10.33
N LYS A 142 -9.16 -2.24 -10.49
CA LYS A 142 -8.88 -1.37 -9.36
C LYS A 142 -10.17 -0.88 -8.69
N GLY A 143 -11.15 -0.44 -9.46
CA GLY A 143 -12.45 -0.01 -8.93
C GLY A 143 -13.22 -1.15 -8.25
N GLU A 144 -13.17 -2.38 -8.79
CA GLU A 144 -13.78 -3.57 -8.17
C GLU A 144 -13.14 -3.89 -6.81
N ALA A 145 -11.80 -3.86 -6.74
CA ALA A 145 -11.06 -4.07 -5.49
C ALA A 145 -11.37 -2.98 -4.45
N GLU A 146 -11.42 -1.71 -4.85
CA GLU A 146 -11.81 -0.59 -3.98
C GLU A 146 -13.21 -0.77 -3.40
N LYS A 147 -14.18 -1.10 -4.25
CA LYS A 147 -15.57 -1.35 -3.85
C LYS A 147 -15.66 -2.49 -2.83
N ALA A 148 -14.95 -3.58 -3.08
CA ALA A 148 -14.90 -4.72 -2.17
C ALA A 148 -14.29 -4.37 -0.82
N LEU A 149 -13.18 -3.61 -0.79
CA LEU A 149 -12.56 -3.14 0.44
C LEU A 149 -13.47 -2.23 1.26
N LEU A 150 -14.20 -1.32 0.62
CA LEU A 150 -15.16 -0.44 1.29
C LEU A 150 -16.33 -1.23 1.89
N ALA A 151 -16.71 -2.35 1.27
CA ALA A 151 -17.76 -3.24 1.76
C ALA A 151 -17.26 -4.25 2.81
N ALA A 152 -15.94 -4.42 2.99
CA ALA A 152 -15.37 -5.43 3.87
C ALA A 152 -15.55 -5.13 5.38
N GLY A 153 -16.03 -3.95 5.75
CA GLY A 153 -16.38 -3.58 7.12
C GLY A 153 -15.20 -3.19 8.01
N PHE A 154 -14.05 -2.81 7.45
CA PHE A 154 -12.97 -2.19 8.20
C PHE A 154 -13.41 -0.84 8.78
N PRO A 155 -12.99 -0.48 10.01
CA PRO A 155 -13.32 0.82 10.59
C PRO A 155 -12.71 1.99 9.79
N HIS A 156 -11.54 1.76 9.19
CA HIS A 156 -10.83 2.75 8.40
C HIS A 156 -10.24 2.11 7.15
N VAL A 157 -10.61 2.63 5.98
CA VAL A 157 -10.06 2.26 4.68
C VAL A 157 -9.49 3.51 4.02
N TYR A 158 -8.24 3.46 3.58
CA TYR A 158 -7.53 4.54 2.89
C TYR A 158 -7.13 4.06 1.50
N ILE A 159 -7.76 4.60 0.46
CA ILE A 159 -7.54 4.21 -0.94
C ILE A 159 -6.71 5.29 -1.63
N PHE A 160 -5.48 4.96 -2.00
CA PHE A 160 -4.57 5.88 -2.67
C PHE A 160 -4.59 5.63 -4.17
N ARG A 161 -4.97 6.66 -4.94
CA ARG A 161 -4.98 6.66 -6.41
C ARG A 161 -3.86 7.55 -6.97
N PRO A 162 -2.60 7.12 -6.85
CA PRO A 162 -1.51 7.88 -7.44
C PRO A 162 -1.61 7.89 -8.96
N ALA A 163 -1.17 8.98 -9.58
CA ALA A 163 -0.93 9.04 -11.00
C ALA A 163 0.43 8.40 -11.35
N TYR A 164 1.35 9.07 -12.03
CA TYR A 164 2.67 8.48 -12.28
C TYR A 164 3.51 8.45 -10.99
N ILE A 165 3.91 7.25 -10.58
CA ILE A 165 4.79 7.05 -9.42
C ILE A 165 6.24 7.09 -9.91
N TYR A 166 6.96 8.14 -9.51
CA TYR A 166 8.37 8.32 -9.86
C TYR A 166 9.27 7.45 -8.98
N PRO A 167 10.08 6.53 -9.58
CA PRO A 167 11.02 5.71 -8.83
C PRO A 167 12.21 6.57 -8.38
N VAL A 168 12.43 6.70 -7.08
CA VAL A 168 13.54 7.47 -6.52
C VAL A 168 14.88 6.77 -6.78
N GLU A 169 14.92 5.44 -6.62
CA GLU A 169 16.08 4.63 -6.92
C GLU A 169 16.04 4.08 -8.35
N ARG A 170 17.23 3.87 -8.94
CA ARG A 170 17.35 3.25 -10.27
C ARG A 170 16.88 1.79 -10.20
N ARG A 171 15.85 1.45 -10.98
CA ARG A 171 15.35 0.08 -11.16
C ARG A 171 15.39 -0.30 -12.64
N LYS A 172 15.40 -1.61 -12.92
CA LYS A 172 15.11 -2.11 -14.26
C LYS A 172 13.65 -1.80 -14.57
N GLU A 173 13.44 -0.83 -15.46
CA GLU A 173 12.10 -0.42 -15.85
C GLU A 173 11.55 -1.40 -16.90
N PRO A 174 10.28 -1.82 -16.78
CA PRO A 174 9.73 -2.88 -17.63
C PRO A 174 9.57 -2.45 -19.08
N ASN A 175 9.41 -1.14 -19.38
CA ASN A 175 9.09 -0.63 -20.71
C ASN A 175 9.85 0.65 -21.05
N PHE A 176 10.08 0.87 -22.37
CA PHE A 176 10.74 2.05 -22.89
C PHE A 176 10.02 3.36 -22.51
N SER A 177 8.69 3.37 -22.45
CA SER A 177 7.89 4.53 -22.04
C SER A 177 8.22 5.02 -20.62
N TYR A 178 8.49 4.13 -19.69
CA TYR A 178 8.90 4.49 -18.32
C TYR A 178 10.30 5.12 -18.30
N ARG A 179 11.22 4.65 -19.16
CA ARG A 179 12.56 5.25 -19.30
C ARG A 179 12.48 6.68 -19.86
N LEU A 180 11.60 6.90 -20.84
CA LEU A 180 11.36 8.22 -21.41
C LEU A 180 10.74 9.18 -20.38
N LEU A 181 9.67 8.75 -19.70
CA LEU A 181 9.03 9.53 -18.64
C LEU A 181 9.99 9.91 -17.52
N ARG A 182 10.92 9.04 -17.19
CA ARG A 182 11.97 9.35 -16.22
C ARG A 182 12.90 10.46 -16.69
N GLY A 183 13.27 10.49 -17.97
CA GLY A 183 14.13 11.54 -18.53
C GLY A 183 13.48 12.92 -18.51
N ILE A 184 12.18 12.99 -18.77
CA ILE A 184 11.40 14.25 -18.80
C ILE A 184 10.81 14.62 -17.42
N TYR A 185 11.00 13.79 -16.39
CA TYR A 185 10.43 13.99 -15.05
C TYR A 185 10.64 15.39 -14.47
N PRO A 186 11.83 16.02 -14.51
CA PRO A 186 12.02 17.36 -13.96
C PRO A 186 11.06 18.39 -14.56
N ALA A 187 10.90 18.37 -15.88
CA ALA A 187 9.97 19.26 -16.59
C ALA A 187 8.51 18.84 -16.32
N PHE A 188 8.22 17.56 -16.35
CA PHE A 188 6.87 17.03 -16.12
C PHE A 188 6.36 17.33 -14.71
N ARG A 189 7.22 17.28 -13.70
CA ARG A 189 6.89 17.63 -12.32
C ARG A 189 6.49 19.11 -12.15
N VAL A 190 7.10 20.00 -12.93
CA VAL A 190 6.82 21.44 -12.88
C VAL A 190 5.54 21.77 -13.66
N LEU A 191 5.39 21.20 -14.85
CA LEU A 191 4.25 21.48 -15.73
C LEU A 191 2.95 20.76 -15.30
N PHE A 192 3.08 19.53 -14.78
CA PHE A 192 1.94 18.70 -14.40
C PHE A 192 2.10 18.13 -12.96
N PRO A 193 2.22 19.00 -11.96
CA PRO A 193 2.54 18.58 -10.60
C PRO A 193 1.52 17.59 -10.01
N ASN A 194 0.25 17.67 -10.42
CA ASN A 194 -0.80 16.76 -9.93
C ASN A 194 -0.83 15.41 -10.66
N GLN A 195 0.06 15.16 -11.62
CA GLN A 195 0.16 13.90 -12.36
C GLN A 195 1.35 13.06 -11.92
N VAL A 196 2.05 13.46 -10.86
CA VAL A 196 3.27 12.79 -10.41
C VAL A 196 3.35 12.77 -8.89
N ILE A 197 3.82 11.65 -8.36
CA ILE A 197 4.20 11.49 -6.94
C ILE A 197 5.50 10.70 -6.85
N ARG A 198 6.36 10.99 -5.89
CA ARG A 198 7.53 10.17 -5.58
C ARG A 198 7.11 8.90 -4.85
N ALA A 199 7.78 7.80 -5.12
CA ALA A 199 7.44 6.51 -4.51
C ALA A 199 7.64 6.50 -2.99
N ASP A 200 8.66 7.18 -2.48
CA ASP A 200 8.94 7.33 -1.05
C ASP A 200 7.91 8.21 -0.35
N ASP A 201 7.51 9.34 -0.95
CA ASP A 201 6.47 10.21 -0.43
C ASP A 201 5.11 9.50 -0.33
N LEU A 202 4.73 8.77 -1.40
CA LEU A 202 3.51 7.97 -1.42
C LEU A 202 3.54 6.90 -0.32
N ALA A 203 4.65 6.18 -0.20
CA ALA A 203 4.80 5.13 0.80
C ALA A 203 4.67 5.68 2.23
N ARG A 204 5.27 6.84 2.51
CA ARG A 204 5.18 7.52 3.79
C ARG A 204 3.73 7.85 4.13
N VAL A 205 3.00 8.54 3.27
CA VAL A 205 1.61 8.92 3.56
C VAL A 205 0.69 7.71 3.67
N MET A 206 0.95 6.62 2.97
CA MET A 206 0.21 5.36 3.10
C MET A 206 0.40 4.72 4.49
N VAL A 207 1.63 4.73 5.02
CA VAL A 207 1.94 4.22 6.36
C VAL A 207 1.36 5.14 7.42
N ASP A 208 1.55 6.46 7.31
CA ASP A 208 1.05 7.43 8.28
C ASP A 208 -0.47 7.39 8.38
N ALA A 209 -1.18 7.33 7.25
CA ALA A 209 -2.64 7.18 7.24
C ALA A 209 -3.09 5.90 7.93
N ALA A 210 -2.40 4.77 7.69
CA ALA A 210 -2.74 3.49 8.30
C ALA A 210 -2.52 3.48 9.82
N VAL A 211 -1.48 4.16 10.31
CA VAL A 211 -1.01 4.10 11.71
C VAL A 211 -1.63 5.19 12.57
N GLN A 212 -1.73 6.40 12.03
CA GLN A 212 -2.15 7.61 12.75
C GLN A 212 -3.53 8.11 12.35
N GLY A 213 -4.07 7.58 11.25
CA GLY A 213 -5.27 8.13 10.61
C GLY A 213 -4.95 9.32 9.69
N THR A 214 -6.00 9.90 9.15
CA THR A 214 -5.90 11.12 8.33
C THR A 214 -6.67 12.25 9.00
N PRO A 215 -6.28 13.53 8.80
CA PRO A 215 -7.13 14.65 9.18
C PRO A 215 -8.54 14.45 8.63
N GLN A 216 -9.56 14.93 9.35
CA GLN A 216 -10.96 14.80 8.95
C GLN A 216 -11.15 15.29 7.52
N ARG A 217 -11.49 14.35 6.64
CA ARG A 217 -11.78 14.57 5.23
C ARG A 217 -12.99 13.76 4.84
N GLU A 218 -13.77 14.26 3.91
CA GLU A 218 -14.86 13.53 3.31
C GLU A 218 -14.31 12.43 2.38
N GLY A 219 -14.62 11.17 2.71
CA GLY A 219 -14.37 9.97 1.90
C GLY A 219 -13.00 9.33 2.05
N PRO A 220 -12.90 8.02 1.73
CA PRO A 220 -11.73 7.18 1.90
C PRO A 220 -10.74 7.22 0.74
N VAL A 221 -11.06 7.91 -0.37
CA VAL A 221 -10.28 7.90 -1.61
C VAL A 221 -9.40 9.15 -1.70
N PHE A 222 -8.12 8.97 -1.92
CA PHE A 222 -7.09 10.01 -2.05
C PHE A 222 -6.55 10.02 -3.47
N GLU A 223 -6.97 11.00 -4.27
CA GLU A 223 -6.41 11.24 -5.61
C GLU A 223 -4.99 11.83 -5.50
N ASN A 224 -4.23 11.83 -6.60
CA ASN A 224 -2.83 12.28 -6.58
C ASN A 224 -2.64 13.69 -5.98
N ARG A 225 -3.59 14.60 -6.19
CA ARG A 225 -3.59 15.95 -5.59
C ARG A 225 -3.66 15.88 -4.05
N ASP A 226 -4.51 15.01 -3.53
CA ASP A 226 -4.72 14.84 -2.09
C ASP A 226 -3.51 14.22 -1.43
N ILE A 227 -2.92 13.19 -2.07
CA ILE A 227 -1.68 12.56 -1.63
C ILE A 227 -0.58 13.62 -1.51
N ARG A 228 -0.44 14.49 -2.48
CA ARG A 228 0.54 15.58 -2.45
C ARG A 228 0.28 16.60 -1.33
N ALA A 229 -0.98 16.92 -1.06
CA ALA A 229 -1.34 17.80 0.06
C ALA A 229 -0.93 17.15 1.40
N MET A 230 -1.14 15.84 1.57
CA MET A 230 -0.69 15.10 2.76
C MET A 230 0.85 15.12 2.89
N VAL A 231 1.58 14.96 1.78
CA VAL A 231 3.05 15.07 1.79
C VAL A 231 3.50 16.45 2.27
N ALA A 232 2.88 17.50 1.77
CA ALA A 232 3.22 18.89 2.15
C ALA A 232 2.91 19.17 3.63
N SER A 233 1.76 18.71 4.15
CA SER A 233 1.41 18.91 5.57
C SER A 233 2.32 18.13 6.52
N GLY A 234 2.72 16.91 6.17
CA GLY A 234 3.64 16.10 6.96
C GLY A 234 5.07 16.67 6.99
N ALA A 235 5.50 17.37 5.94
CA ALA A 235 6.80 18.05 5.91
C ALA A 235 6.86 19.24 6.87
N THR A 236 5.72 19.92 7.15
CA THR A 236 5.66 21.04 8.09
C THR A 236 5.62 20.63 9.57
N SER A 237 5.21 19.39 9.87
CA SER A 237 5.19 18.84 11.24
C SER A 237 6.52 18.24 11.70
N SER A 238 7.49 18.10 10.80
CA SER A 238 8.83 17.52 11.05
C SER A 238 9.94 18.57 11.09
N GLY A 239 9.61 19.86 11.24
CA GLY A 239 10.56 20.95 11.48
C GLY A 239 11.09 20.94 12.91
N PRO A 240 12.31 21.46 13.15
CA PRO A 240 13.11 21.26 14.35
C PRO A 240 12.44 21.69 15.64
#